data_8c04d59c1fd7320717a4f943ecf963c6
#
_entry.id   8c04d59c1fd7320717a4f943ecf963c6
#
_cell.length_a   1.000
_cell.length_b   1.000
_cell.length_c   1.000
_cell.angle_alpha   90.00
_cell.angle_beta   90.00
_cell.angle_gamma   90.00
#
_symmetry.space_group_name_H-M   'P 1'
#
loop_
_entity.id
_entity.type
_entity.pdbx_description
1 polymer ?
#
loop_
_entity_poly.entity_id
_entity_poly.type
_entity_poly.pdbx_seq_one_letter_code
_entity_poly.pdbx_strand_id
1 'polypeptide(L)'
;MTNSLAIFEGYKIRRHYDENTETWYFSVIDIIQVLIQQPDYQAARNYWKVLKNRLKKEGSESVTKCNRLKLEAADGKKYLTDVADPETILRIVQSVPSPKAEPIKLWLAKVGYERMQDMADPSRSIDRARQFWKQHGRSEKWIQQRMMGQETRNKLTDYWRDHEIKKEEEYAILTNVIHKEWSDVTVKEHKKIKRLTTQNLRDHMSEAELIFTALAELSTRQIAESVTATGMKENKVAGKKVAGLLKKHAWNWK
;
A
#
# COMPACT_ATOMS: atom_id res chain seq x y z
N MET A 1 5.27 16.50 8.92
CA MET A 1 6.69 16.26 8.58
C MET A 1 6.87 14.75 8.45
N THR A 2 7.05 14.27 7.24
CA THR A 2 7.33 12.86 6.96
C THR A 2 8.72 12.53 7.51
N ASN A 3 8.79 11.55 8.41
CA ASN A 3 10.06 11.10 8.97
C ASN A 3 10.97 10.63 7.83
N SER A 4 12.00 11.40 7.52
CA SER A 4 12.93 11.17 6.42
C SER A 4 13.91 10.01 6.65
N LEU A 5 13.79 9.30 7.78
CA LEU A 5 14.67 8.20 8.17
C LEU A 5 13.87 6.93 8.43
N ALA A 6 14.40 5.78 8.00
CA ALA A 6 13.98 4.45 8.40
C ALA A 6 15.10 3.79 9.19
N ILE A 7 14.78 2.83 10.04
CA ILE A 7 15.77 2.05 10.80
C ILE A 7 15.83 0.65 10.20
N PHE A 8 17.04 0.22 9.83
CA PHE A 8 17.32 -1.14 9.39
C PHE A 8 18.55 -1.65 10.13
N GLU A 9 18.43 -2.74 10.88
CA GLU A 9 19.52 -3.32 11.70
C GLU A 9 20.18 -2.29 12.65
N GLY A 10 19.41 -1.33 13.17
CA GLY A 10 19.92 -0.24 14.01
C GLY A 10 20.54 0.94 13.25
N TYR A 11 20.66 0.85 11.93
CA TYR A 11 21.17 1.94 11.09
C TYR A 11 20.05 2.85 10.59
N LYS A 12 20.37 4.13 10.47
CA LYS A 12 19.44 5.14 9.93
C LYS A 12 19.56 5.16 8.40
N ILE A 13 18.50 4.76 7.71
CA ILE A 13 18.41 4.78 6.25
C ILE A 13 17.63 6.02 5.83
N ARG A 14 18.24 6.89 5.03
CA ARG A 14 17.55 8.06 4.46
C ARG A 14 16.52 7.60 3.45
N ARG A 15 15.35 8.23 3.48
CA ARG A 15 14.24 7.94 2.58
C ARG A 15 13.48 9.19 2.20
N HIS A 16 12.75 9.11 1.10
CA HIS A 16 11.85 10.16 0.61
C HIS A 16 10.52 9.53 0.21
N TYR A 17 9.42 10.17 0.57
CA TYR A 17 8.09 9.77 0.12
C TYR A 17 7.64 10.69 -1.01
N ASP A 18 7.32 10.13 -2.16
CA ASP A 18 6.72 10.84 -3.28
C ASP A 18 5.20 10.76 -3.17
N GLU A 19 4.56 11.91 -2.93
CA GLU A 19 3.10 11.99 -2.77
C GLU A 19 2.35 11.75 -4.08
N ASN A 20 2.97 11.97 -5.24
CA ASN A 20 2.33 11.78 -6.55
C ASN A 20 2.21 10.30 -6.92
N THR A 21 3.26 9.54 -6.62
CA THR A 21 3.32 8.10 -6.91
C THR A 21 2.98 7.24 -5.69
N GLU A 22 2.73 7.87 -4.53
CA GLU A 22 2.51 7.22 -3.23
C GLU A 22 3.62 6.19 -2.89
N THR A 23 4.87 6.48 -3.31
CA THR A 23 5.98 5.53 -3.24
C THR A 23 7.10 6.06 -2.34
N TRP A 24 7.66 5.17 -1.51
CA TRP A 24 8.88 5.43 -0.76
C TRP A 24 10.12 5.15 -1.60
N TYR A 25 11.06 6.07 -1.58
CA TYR A 25 12.40 5.91 -2.15
C TYR A 25 13.44 5.85 -1.04
N PHE A 26 14.35 4.89 -1.09
CA PHE A 26 15.38 4.66 -0.09
C PHE A 26 16.77 4.92 -0.66
N SER A 27 17.68 5.46 0.16
CA SER A 27 19.08 5.66 -0.22
C SER A 27 19.75 4.30 -0.45
N VAL A 28 20.17 4.06 -1.70
CA VAL A 28 20.89 2.83 -2.08
C VAL A 28 22.22 2.70 -1.33
N ILE A 29 22.93 3.82 -1.16
CA ILE A 29 24.24 3.83 -0.51
C ILE A 29 24.12 3.48 0.98
N ASP A 30 23.09 4.01 1.67
CA ASP A 30 22.89 3.72 3.09
C ASP A 30 22.59 2.23 3.31
N ILE A 31 21.77 1.63 2.44
CA ILE A 31 21.47 0.19 2.50
C ILE A 31 22.72 -0.65 2.23
N ILE A 32 23.50 -0.28 1.21
CA ILE A 32 24.74 -0.97 0.91
C ILE A 32 25.72 -0.87 2.08
N GLN A 33 25.85 0.30 2.71
CA GLN A 33 26.71 0.49 3.89
C GLN A 33 26.40 -0.50 4.99
N VAL A 34 25.11 -0.72 5.28
CA VAL A 34 24.66 -1.72 6.26
C VAL A 34 25.03 -3.14 5.82
N LEU A 35 24.75 -3.48 4.56
CA LEU A 35 24.95 -4.83 4.05
C LEU A 35 26.42 -5.26 4.02
N ILE A 36 27.33 -4.34 3.63
CA ILE A 36 28.76 -4.64 3.56
C ILE A 36 29.49 -4.43 4.90
N GLN A 37 28.77 -3.97 5.95
CA GLN A 37 29.29 -3.74 7.31
C GLN A 37 30.50 -2.78 7.34
N GLN A 38 30.48 -1.78 6.46
CA GLN A 38 31.53 -0.77 6.42
C GLN A 38 31.07 0.49 7.16
N PRO A 39 31.83 0.99 8.14
CA PRO A 39 31.51 2.23 8.84
C PRO A 39 31.69 3.45 7.94
N ASP A 40 32.56 3.35 6.94
CA ASP A 40 32.88 4.43 6.02
C ASP A 40 31.85 4.54 4.86
N TYR A 41 31.21 5.70 4.80
CA TYR A 41 30.28 6.04 3.73
C TYR A 41 30.93 6.06 2.33
N GLN A 42 32.22 6.44 2.25
CA GLN A 42 32.94 6.46 1.00
C GLN A 42 33.21 5.04 0.46
N ALA A 43 33.49 4.09 1.35
CA ALA A 43 33.62 2.68 0.97
C ALA A 43 32.31 2.14 0.39
N ALA A 44 31.16 2.47 0.98
CA ALA A 44 29.84 2.11 0.45
C ALA A 44 29.57 2.72 -0.94
N ARG A 45 29.95 3.99 -1.16
CA ARG A 45 29.84 4.63 -2.47
C ARG A 45 30.69 3.94 -3.53
N ASN A 46 31.93 3.60 -3.19
CA ASN A 46 32.84 2.90 -4.11
C ASN A 46 32.31 1.51 -4.45
N TYR A 47 31.82 0.79 -3.46
CA TYR A 47 31.18 -0.51 -3.68
C TYR A 47 29.96 -0.40 -4.59
N TRP A 48 29.08 0.57 -4.33
CA TRP A 48 27.92 0.83 -5.20
C TRP A 48 28.30 1.13 -6.64
N LYS A 49 29.34 1.93 -6.86
CA LYS A 49 29.83 2.24 -8.20
C LYS A 49 30.26 0.96 -8.95
N VAL A 50 30.98 0.05 -8.29
CA VAL A 50 31.39 -1.22 -8.88
C VAL A 50 30.20 -2.13 -9.15
N LEU A 51 29.31 -2.30 -8.16
CA LEU A 51 28.09 -3.11 -8.28
C LEU A 51 27.19 -2.59 -9.40
N LYS A 52 26.98 -1.28 -9.46
CA LYS A 52 26.17 -0.61 -10.49
C LYS A 52 26.70 -0.91 -11.90
N ASN A 53 28.02 -0.83 -12.08
CA ASN A 53 28.65 -1.14 -13.37
C ASN A 53 28.49 -2.62 -13.75
N ARG A 54 28.61 -3.54 -12.77
CA ARG A 54 28.39 -4.98 -12.98
C ARG A 54 26.95 -5.25 -13.41
N LEU A 55 25.98 -4.76 -12.64
CA LEU A 55 24.54 -4.92 -12.93
C LEU A 55 24.16 -4.33 -14.30
N LYS A 56 24.76 -3.21 -14.67
CA LYS A 56 24.55 -2.63 -16.01
C LYS A 56 25.06 -3.54 -17.13
N LYS A 57 26.25 -4.15 -16.96
CA LYS A 57 26.80 -5.11 -17.92
C LYS A 57 25.97 -6.38 -18.02
N GLU A 58 25.38 -6.81 -16.92
CA GLU A 58 24.45 -7.96 -16.84
C GLU A 58 23.06 -7.65 -17.42
N GLY A 59 22.81 -6.42 -17.91
CA GLY A 59 21.50 -6.01 -18.44
C GLY A 59 20.42 -5.85 -17.37
N SER A 60 20.80 -5.72 -16.10
CA SER A 60 19.83 -5.58 -15.00
C SER A 60 19.12 -4.23 -15.02
N GLU A 61 17.78 -4.24 -15.10
CA GLU A 61 16.94 -3.04 -15.06
C GLU A 61 17.02 -2.28 -13.72
N SER A 62 17.46 -2.91 -12.65
CA SER A 62 17.55 -2.29 -11.32
C SER A 62 18.44 -1.04 -11.30
N VAL A 63 19.36 -0.93 -12.25
CA VAL A 63 20.24 0.27 -12.39
C VAL A 63 19.51 1.42 -13.07
N THR A 64 18.66 1.13 -14.04
CA THR A 64 17.88 2.14 -14.77
C THR A 64 16.69 2.66 -13.94
N LYS A 65 16.18 1.85 -13.02
CA LYS A 65 15.13 2.21 -12.06
C LYS A 65 15.63 3.02 -10.86
N CYS A 66 16.96 3.23 -10.71
CA CYS A 66 17.50 4.12 -9.68
C CYS A 66 17.34 5.59 -10.07
N ASN A 67 16.66 6.35 -9.24
CA ASN A 67 16.52 7.79 -9.36
C ASN A 67 17.62 8.52 -8.59
N ARG A 68 17.75 9.85 -8.79
CA ARG A 68 18.64 10.71 -8.02
C ARG A 68 17.83 11.78 -7.31
N LEU A 69 17.90 11.80 -5.99
CA LEU A 69 17.24 12.80 -5.16
C LEU A 69 18.24 13.50 -4.23
N LYS A 70 17.95 14.76 -3.91
CA LYS A 70 18.70 15.50 -2.90
C LYS A 70 18.24 15.07 -1.50
N LEU A 71 19.02 14.24 -0.83
CA LEU A 71 18.78 13.82 0.55
C LEU A 71 19.72 14.55 1.51
N GLU A 72 19.20 14.86 2.70
CA GLU A 72 19.96 15.49 3.76
C GLU A 72 21.01 14.53 4.32
N ALA A 73 22.22 15.02 4.53
CA ALA A 73 23.34 14.29 5.13
C ALA A 73 23.53 14.69 6.61
N ALA A 74 24.45 14.02 7.31
CA ALA A 74 24.71 14.28 8.72
C ALA A 74 25.22 15.71 9.01
N ASP A 75 25.78 16.37 8.01
CA ASP A 75 26.24 17.78 8.07
C ASP A 75 25.11 18.80 7.84
N GLY A 76 23.84 18.34 7.69
CA GLY A 76 22.68 19.19 7.41
C GLY A 76 22.58 19.67 5.97
N LYS A 77 23.53 19.33 5.08
CA LYS A 77 23.49 19.69 3.65
C LYS A 77 22.78 18.61 2.84
N LYS A 78 22.18 19.04 1.72
CA LYS A 78 21.49 18.12 0.80
C LYS A 78 22.40 17.74 -0.36
N TYR A 79 22.67 16.44 -0.49
CA TYR A 79 23.49 15.87 -1.57
C TYR A 79 22.67 14.99 -2.50
N LEU A 80 23.01 15.05 -3.79
CA LEU A 80 22.41 14.19 -4.80
C LEU A 80 22.82 12.74 -4.53
N THR A 81 21.85 11.90 -4.24
CA THR A 81 22.01 10.52 -3.76
C THR A 81 21.20 9.58 -4.65
N ASP A 82 21.78 8.44 -5.04
CA ASP A 82 21.03 7.38 -5.73
C ASP A 82 20.01 6.77 -4.77
N VAL A 83 18.75 6.76 -5.19
CA VAL A 83 17.62 6.21 -4.46
C VAL A 83 16.87 5.23 -5.34
N ALA A 84 16.20 4.28 -4.71
CA ALA A 84 15.35 3.31 -5.39
C ALA A 84 14.10 2.99 -4.57
N ASP A 85 13.07 2.52 -5.25
CA ASP A 85 11.86 2.00 -4.66
C ASP A 85 12.11 0.65 -3.93
N PRO A 86 11.17 0.14 -3.12
CA PRO A 86 11.36 -1.11 -2.38
C PRO A 86 11.68 -2.31 -3.28
N GLU A 87 11.03 -2.45 -4.44
CA GLU A 87 11.26 -3.55 -5.37
C GLU A 87 12.71 -3.56 -5.88
N THR A 88 13.16 -2.41 -6.35
CA THR A 88 14.53 -2.21 -6.85
C THR A 88 15.56 -2.43 -5.74
N ILE A 89 15.30 -1.95 -4.51
CA ILE A 89 16.16 -2.22 -3.35
C ILE A 89 16.29 -3.71 -3.07
N LEU A 90 15.18 -4.45 -3.04
CA LEU A 90 15.20 -5.89 -2.82
C LEU A 90 16.00 -6.63 -3.91
N ARG A 91 15.91 -6.18 -5.15
CA ARG A 91 16.72 -6.73 -6.25
C ARG A 91 18.22 -6.42 -6.10
N ILE A 92 18.57 -5.20 -5.67
CA ILE A 92 19.95 -4.81 -5.39
C ILE A 92 20.53 -5.65 -4.24
N VAL A 93 19.77 -5.85 -3.15
CA VAL A 93 20.18 -6.69 -2.00
C VAL A 93 20.54 -8.10 -2.42
N GLN A 94 19.77 -8.72 -3.33
CA GLN A 94 20.07 -10.05 -3.87
C GLN A 94 21.45 -10.11 -4.57
N SER A 95 21.90 -8.99 -5.13
CA SER A 95 23.16 -8.89 -5.87
C SER A 95 24.39 -8.61 -5.00
N VAL A 96 24.18 -8.36 -3.69
CA VAL A 96 25.26 -8.11 -2.73
C VAL A 96 25.69 -9.44 -2.07
N PRO A 97 26.94 -9.93 -2.31
CA PRO A 97 27.47 -11.13 -1.65
C PRO A 97 27.93 -10.77 -0.22
N SER A 98 26.99 -10.71 0.70
CA SER A 98 27.26 -10.39 2.10
C SER A 98 26.45 -11.27 3.03
N PRO A 99 27.03 -11.74 4.17
CA PRO A 99 26.30 -12.46 5.20
C PRO A 99 25.09 -11.67 5.74
N LYS A 100 25.15 -10.35 5.79
CA LYS A 100 24.03 -9.48 6.19
C LYS A 100 22.88 -9.44 5.17
N ALA A 101 23.16 -9.73 3.91
CA ALA A 101 22.13 -9.83 2.89
C ALA A 101 21.41 -11.19 2.92
N GLU A 102 22.01 -12.22 3.49
CA GLU A 102 21.51 -13.60 3.46
C GLU A 102 20.13 -13.77 4.10
N PRO A 103 19.82 -13.20 5.29
CA PRO A 103 18.49 -13.29 5.87
C PRO A 103 17.40 -12.71 4.95
N ILE A 104 17.69 -11.62 4.24
CA ILE A 104 16.75 -11.00 3.30
C ILE A 104 16.56 -11.89 2.06
N LYS A 105 17.64 -12.49 1.55
CA LYS A 105 17.57 -13.43 0.41
C LYS A 105 16.73 -14.66 0.75
N LEU A 106 16.93 -15.25 1.94
CA LEU A 106 16.15 -16.39 2.43
C LEU A 106 14.68 -16.01 2.62
N TRP A 107 14.40 -14.81 3.17
CA TRP A 107 13.05 -14.31 3.30
C TRP A 107 12.37 -14.13 1.93
N LEU A 108 13.07 -13.56 0.94
CA LEU A 108 12.57 -13.41 -0.42
C LEU A 108 12.26 -14.75 -1.08
N ALA A 109 13.15 -15.73 -0.90
CA ALA A 109 12.95 -17.09 -1.41
C ALA A 109 11.69 -17.73 -0.79
N LYS A 110 11.50 -17.55 0.54
CA LYS A 110 10.30 -18.02 1.25
C LYS A 110 9.03 -17.33 0.72
N VAL A 111 9.03 -16.01 0.61
CA VAL A 111 7.87 -15.23 0.10
C VAL A 111 7.55 -15.64 -1.34
N GLY A 112 8.56 -15.81 -2.19
CA GLY A 112 8.38 -16.29 -3.56
C GLY A 112 7.75 -17.68 -3.62
N TYR A 113 8.24 -18.61 -2.78
CA TYR A 113 7.67 -19.95 -2.69
C TYR A 113 6.23 -19.94 -2.16
N GLU A 114 5.93 -19.16 -1.12
CA GLU A 114 4.57 -18.97 -0.62
C GLU A 114 3.63 -18.45 -1.71
N ARG A 115 4.09 -17.51 -2.54
CA ARG A 115 3.31 -16.99 -3.67
C ARG A 115 3.04 -18.07 -4.72
N MET A 116 4.01 -18.93 -5.04
CA MET A 116 3.80 -20.07 -5.93
C MET A 116 2.76 -21.04 -5.37
N GLN A 117 2.78 -21.30 -4.05
CA GLN A 117 1.77 -22.12 -3.38
C GLN A 117 0.37 -21.48 -3.45
N ASP A 118 0.26 -20.15 -3.34
CA ASP A 118 -1.03 -19.45 -3.50
C ASP A 118 -1.59 -19.54 -4.90
N MET A 119 -0.73 -19.57 -5.91
CA MET A 119 -1.18 -19.77 -7.29
C MET A 119 -1.74 -21.18 -7.52
N ALA A 120 -1.21 -22.18 -6.80
CA ALA A 120 -1.72 -23.55 -6.83
C ALA A 120 -2.99 -23.73 -5.99
N ASP A 121 -3.09 -23.00 -4.87
CA ASP A 121 -4.24 -23.02 -3.95
C ASP A 121 -4.52 -21.60 -3.42
N PRO A 122 -5.41 -20.85 -4.08
CA PRO A 122 -5.75 -19.47 -3.69
C PRO A 122 -6.34 -19.31 -2.28
N SER A 123 -6.90 -20.39 -1.68
CA SER A 123 -7.46 -20.35 -0.32
C SER A 123 -6.41 -20.00 0.72
N ARG A 124 -5.15 -20.35 0.48
CA ARG A 124 -4.01 -20.04 1.36
C ARG A 124 -3.79 -18.54 1.55
N SER A 125 -4.05 -17.73 0.54
CA SER A 125 -3.99 -16.27 0.65
C SER A 125 -5.04 -15.73 1.61
N ILE A 126 -6.25 -16.32 1.59
CA ILE A 126 -7.35 -15.97 2.47
C ILE A 126 -7.00 -16.35 3.92
N ASP A 127 -6.47 -17.53 4.13
CA ASP A 127 -6.06 -18.00 5.46
C ASP A 127 -4.92 -17.16 6.05
N ARG A 128 -3.95 -16.74 5.22
CA ARG A 128 -2.90 -15.81 5.65
C ARG A 128 -3.47 -14.45 6.06
N ALA A 129 -4.42 -13.91 5.31
CA ALA A 129 -5.07 -12.65 5.68
C ALA A 129 -5.80 -12.78 7.03
N ARG A 130 -6.52 -13.89 7.26
CA ARG A 130 -7.16 -14.18 8.55
C ARG A 130 -6.15 -14.27 9.70
N GLN A 131 -5.06 -15.03 9.51
CA GLN A 131 -4.01 -15.18 10.50
C GLN A 131 -3.35 -13.84 10.82
N PHE A 132 -3.05 -13.01 9.80
CA PHE A 132 -2.48 -11.69 9.98
C PHE A 132 -3.37 -10.81 10.89
N TRP A 133 -4.67 -10.70 10.61
CA TRP A 133 -5.57 -9.92 11.44
C TRP A 133 -5.72 -10.49 12.85
N LYS A 134 -5.73 -11.81 13.01
CA LYS A 134 -5.77 -12.48 14.32
C LYS A 134 -4.54 -12.18 15.15
N GLN A 135 -3.34 -12.23 14.57
CA GLN A 135 -2.08 -11.85 15.21
C GLN A 135 -2.05 -10.38 15.64
N HIS A 136 -2.79 -9.50 14.93
CA HIS A 136 -2.96 -8.09 15.28
C HIS A 136 -4.15 -7.83 16.23
N GLY A 137 -4.64 -8.87 16.91
CA GLY A 137 -5.66 -8.76 17.97
C GLY A 137 -7.09 -8.53 17.46
N ARG A 138 -7.37 -8.80 16.18
CA ARG A 138 -8.74 -8.68 15.65
C ARG A 138 -9.59 -9.89 16.06
N SER A 139 -10.87 -9.63 16.48
CA SER A 139 -11.82 -10.68 16.83
C SER A 139 -12.29 -11.45 15.58
N GLU A 140 -12.75 -12.68 15.77
CA GLU A 140 -13.33 -13.47 14.65
C GLU A 140 -14.53 -12.75 14.00
N LYS A 141 -15.38 -12.07 14.78
CA LYS A 141 -16.48 -11.25 14.25
C LYS A 141 -15.98 -10.15 13.34
N TRP A 142 -14.95 -9.41 13.79
CA TRP A 142 -14.34 -8.36 12.99
C TRP A 142 -13.76 -8.91 11.68
N ILE A 143 -13.07 -10.05 11.75
CA ILE A 143 -12.48 -10.71 10.57
C ILE A 143 -13.55 -11.12 9.57
N GLN A 144 -14.65 -11.72 10.04
CA GLN A 144 -15.79 -12.06 9.19
C GLN A 144 -16.37 -10.83 8.50
N GLN A 145 -16.63 -9.74 9.24
CA GLN A 145 -17.14 -8.48 8.66
C GLN A 145 -16.18 -7.89 7.63
N ARG A 146 -14.87 -7.91 7.92
CA ARG A 146 -13.84 -7.42 7.00
C ARG A 146 -13.81 -8.20 5.67
N MET A 147 -13.96 -9.52 5.75
CA MET A 147 -14.00 -10.40 4.56
C MET A 147 -15.30 -10.24 3.78
N MET A 148 -16.47 -10.21 4.45
CA MET A 148 -17.74 -9.94 3.81
C MET A 148 -17.78 -8.58 3.13
N GLY A 149 -17.21 -7.55 3.78
CA GLY A 149 -17.07 -6.23 3.20
C GLY A 149 -16.17 -6.21 1.96
N GLN A 150 -15.15 -7.08 1.89
CA GLN A 150 -14.33 -7.20 0.68
C GLN A 150 -15.12 -7.79 -0.48
N GLU A 151 -15.92 -8.82 -0.23
CA GLU A 151 -16.78 -9.43 -1.25
C GLU A 151 -17.86 -8.46 -1.76
N THR A 152 -18.49 -7.72 -0.83
CA THR A 152 -19.45 -6.66 -1.18
C THR A 152 -18.82 -5.60 -2.07
N ARG A 153 -17.59 -5.19 -1.74
CA ARG A 153 -16.80 -4.24 -2.51
C ARG A 153 -16.48 -4.76 -3.91
N ASN A 154 -16.05 -6.03 -4.03
CA ASN A 154 -15.73 -6.64 -5.30
C ASN A 154 -16.94 -6.62 -6.23
N LYS A 155 -18.11 -7.04 -5.75
CA LYS A 155 -19.37 -7.03 -6.54
C LYS A 155 -19.74 -5.63 -7.04
N LEU A 156 -19.55 -4.59 -6.21
CA LEU A 156 -19.79 -3.21 -6.63
C LEU A 156 -18.79 -2.74 -7.69
N THR A 157 -17.51 -3.05 -7.52
CA THR A 157 -16.47 -2.67 -8.50
C THR A 157 -16.60 -3.43 -9.81
N ASP A 158 -17.03 -4.70 -9.76
CA ASP A 158 -17.33 -5.49 -10.95
C ASP A 158 -18.52 -4.87 -11.72
N TYR A 159 -19.60 -4.52 -11.01
CA TYR A 159 -20.72 -3.79 -11.61
C TYR A 159 -20.24 -2.50 -12.32
N TRP A 160 -19.42 -1.68 -11.66
CA TRP A 160 -18.89 -0.46 -12.26
C TRP A 160 -18.05 -0.72 -13.50
N ARG A 161 -17.16 -1.72 -13.46
CA ARG A 161 -16.34 -2.11 -14.62
C ARG A 161 -17.21 -2.49 -15.81
N ASP A 162 -18.24 -3.27 -15.57
CA ASP A 162 -19.15 -3.76 -16.60
C ASP A 162 -20.10 -2.66 -17.13
N HIS A 163 -20.19 -1.50 -16.41
CA HIS A 163 -21.03 -0.35 -16.72
C HIS A 163 -20.22 0.93 -16.94
N GLU A 164 -19.18 0.85 -17.77
CA GLU A 164 -18.40 1.97 -18.32
C GLU A 164 -17.49 2.75 -17.35
N ILE A 165 -17.24 2.28 -16.15
CA ILE A 165 -16.20 2.84 -15.29
C ILE A 165 -14.87 2.14 -15.60
N LYS A 166 -13.90 2.87 -16.18
CA LYS A 166 -12.66 2.30 -16.74
C LYS A 166 -11.39 2.79 -16.04
N LYS A 167 -11.40 4.01 -15.50
CA LYS A 167 -10.22 4.65 -14.94
C LYS A 167 -10.16 4.47 -13.42
N GLU A 168 -8.97 4.25 -12.90
CA GLU A 168 -8.76 4.09 -11.45
C GLU A 168 -9.25 5.30 -10.65
N GLU A 169 -9.08 6.53 -11.17
CA GLU A 169 -9.56 7.75 -10.54
C GLU A 169 -11.08 7.76 -10.40
N GLU A 170 -11.83 7.18 -11.35
CA GLU A 170 -13.28 7.10 -11.33
C GLU A 170 -13.75 6.21 -10.16
N TYR A 171 -13.10 5.05 -9.94
CA TYR A 171 -13.36 4.19 -8.79
C TYR A 171 -13.07 4.90 -7.47
N ALA A 172 -11.99 5.67 -7.40
CA ALA A 172 -11.64 6.45 -6.22
C ALA A 172 -12.68 7.53 -5.92
N ILE A 173 -13.15 8.26 -6.95
CA ILE A 173 -14.20 9.29 -6.81
C ILE A 173 -15.50 8.66 -6.32
N LEU A 174 -15.98 7.58 -6.94
CA LEU A 174 -17.22 6.90 -6.56
C LEU A 174 -17.12 6.35 -5.13
N THR A 175 -15.98 5.77 -4.77
CA THR A 175 -15.72 5.30 -3.40
C THR A 175 -15.80 6.45 -2.39
N ASN A 176 -15.20 7.60 -2.70
CA ASN A 176 -15.29 8.77 -1.83
C ASN A 176 -16.72 9.30 -1.68
N VAL A 177 -17.51 9.28 -2.76
CA VAL A 177 -18.94 9.67 -2.69
C VAL A 177 -19.66 8.76 -1.69
N ILE A 178 -19.58 7.46 -1.87
CA ILE A 178 -20.26 6.50 -0.99
C ILE A 178 -19.78 6.63 0.46
N HIS A 179 -18.45 6.75 0.64
CA HIS A 179 -17.87 6.87 1.97
C HIS A 179 -18.36 8.12 2.69
N LYS A 180 -18.43 9.25 1.99
CA LYS A 180 -18.90 10.51 2.56
C LYS A 180 -20.38 10.47 2.93
N GLU A 181 -21.20 9.72 2.22
CA GLU A 181 -22.64 9.64 2.48
C GLU A 181 -22.99 8.95 3.81
N TRP A 182 -22.18 8.01 4.28
CA TRP A 182 -22.39 7.35 5.56
C TRP A 182 -21.54 7.93 6.71
N SER A 183 -20.35 8.46 6.40
CA SER A 183 -19.37 8.88 7.41
C SER A 183 -19.23 10.40 7.57
N ASP A 184 -19.85 11.20 6.70
CA ASP A 184 -19.73 12.67 6.57
C ASP A 184 -18.31 13.17 6.25
N VAL A 185 -17.33 12.28 6.08
CA VAL A 185 -15.93 12.62 5.75
C VAL A 185 -15.46 11.86 4.52
N THR A 186 -14.44 12.39 3.84
CA THR A 186 -13.76 11.67 2.77
C THR A 186 -12.87 10.55 3.33
N VAL A 187 -12.50 9.59 2.48
CA VAL A 187 -11.53 8.53 2.86
C VAL A 187 -10.22 9.14 3.37
N LYS A 188 -9.74 10.24 2.75
CA LYS A 188 -8.51 10.94 3.17
C LYS A 188 -8.64 11.58 4.55
N GLU A 189 -9.78 12.22 4.84
CA GLU A 189 -10.07 12.80 6.16
C GLU A 189 -10.23 11.72 7.22
N HIS A 190 -10.91 10.62 6.90
CA HIS A 190 -11.06 9.50 7.83
C HIS A 190 -9.69 8.85 8.16
N LYS A 191 -8.81 8.68 7.16
CA LYS A 191 -7.42 8.26 7.42
C LYS A 191 -6.71 9.23 8.38
N LYS A 192 -6.86 10.55 8.20
CA LYS A 192 -6.26 11.55 9.12
C LYS A 192 -6.80 11.42 10.54
N ILE A 193 -8.11 11.24 10.73
CA ILE A 193 -8.74 11.04 12.04
C ILE A 193 -8.12 9.81 12.73
N LYS A 194 -7.91 8.74 11.99
CA LYS A 194 -7.28 7.50 12.50
C LYS A 194 -5.74 7.54 12.52
N ARG A 195 -5.12 8.69 12.20
CA ARG A 195 -3.65 8.89 12.14
C ARG A 195 -2.93 7.93 11.18
N LEU A 196 -3.60 7.57 10.08
CA LEU A 196 -3.07 6.70 9.04
C LEU A 196 -2.43 7.54 7.92
N THR A 197 -1.41 6.95 7.30
CA THR A 197 -0.73 7.50 6.10
C THR A 197 -1.03 6.64 4.87
N THR A 198 -0.28 5.55 4.69
CA THR A 198 -0.37 4.64 3.54
C THR A 198 -1.22 3.39 3.83
N GLN A 199 -1.55 3.15 5.09
CA GLN A 199 -2.27 1.94 5.51
C GLN A 199 -3.68 1.88 4.90
N ASN A 200 -4.20 0.65 4.75
CA ASN A 200 -5.58 0.46 4.32
C ASN A 200 -6.54 0.89 5.43
N LEU A 201 -7.42 1.87 5.13
CA LEU A 201 -8.36 2.40 6.10
C LEU A 201 -9.25 1.31 6.75
N ARG A 202 -9.71 0.34 5.95
CA ARG A 202 -10.64 -0.71 6.43
C ARG A 202 -10.01 -1.62 7.47
N ASP A 203 -8.70 -1.84 7.44
CA ASP A 203 -8.00 -2.65 8.44
C ASP A 203 -7.90 -1.94 9.80
N HIS A 204 -8.20 -0.63 9.83
CA HIS A 204 -8.23 0.21 11.03
C HIS A 204 -9.64 0.69 11.43
N MET A 205 -10.67 0.20 10.75
CA MET A 205 -12.07 0.45 11.09
C MET A 205 -12.52 -0.42 12.26
N SER A 206 -13.48 0.08 13.04
CA SER A 206 -14.25 -0.72 14.00
C SER A 206 -15.19 -1.66 13.27
N GLU A 207 -15.78 -2.62 13.99
CA GLU A 207 -16.79 -3.54 13.43
C GLU A 207 -17.99 -2.77 12.87
N ALA A 208 -18.47 -1.75 13.60
CA ALA A 208 -19.57 -0.90 13.16
C ALA A 208 -19.24 -0.14 11.85
N GLU A 209 -18.06 0.47 11.75
CA GLU A 209 -17.61 1.17 10.54
C GLU A 209 -17.51 0.22 9.34
N LEU A 210 -17.09 -1.03 9.54
CA LEU A 210 -17.05 -2.05 8.48
C LEU A 210 -18.46 -2.41 8.01
N ILE A 211 -19.42 -2.57 8.95
CA ILE A 211 -20.81 -2.86 8.64
C ILE A 211 -21.44 -1.70 7.84
N PHE A 212 -21.29 -0.45 8.29
CA PHE A 212 -21.82 0.71 7.58
C PHE A 212 -21.20 0.86 6.19
N THR A 213 -19.90 0.64 6.06
CA THR A 213 -19.22 0.66 4.76
C THR A 213 -19.81 -0.39 3.82
N ALA A 214 -19.95 -1.63 4.27
CA ALA A 214 -20.48 -2.73 3.47
C ALA A 214 -21.96 -2.48 3.10
N LEU A 215 -22.76 -1.96 4.01
CA LEU A 215 -24.16 -1.63 3.77
C LEU A 215 -24.31 -0.50 2.74
N ALA A 216 -23.46 0.54 2.84
CA ALA A 216 -23.43 1.63 1.87
C ALA A 216 -23.05 1.14 0.46
N GLU A 217 -22.06 0.28 0.35
CA GLU A 217 -21.62 -0.30 -0.92
C GLU A 217 -22.68 -1.24 -1.52
N LEU A 218 -23.29 -2.08 -0.71
CA LEU A 218 -24.39 -2.97 -1.12
C LEU A 218 -25.59 -2.15 -1.64
N SER A 219 -26.03 -1.16 -0.87
CA SER A 219 -27.15 -0.32 -1.24
C SER A 219 -26.89 0.49 -2.51
N THR A 220 -25.66 0.99 -2.66
CA THR A 220 -25.26 1.69 -3.90
C THR A 220 -25.37 0.75 -5.10
N ARG A 221 -24.87 -0.48 -4.99
CA ARG A 221 -24.96 -1.46 -6.06
C ARG A 221 -26.42 -1.77 -6.41
N GLN A 222 -27.26 -2.07 -5.41
CA GLN A 222 -28.68 -2.36 -5.64
C GLN A 222 -29.43 -1.20 -6.31
N ILE A 223 -29.14 0.04 -5.90
CA ILE A 223 -29.73 1.23 -6.55
C ILE A 223 -29.23 1.34 -7.99
N ALA A 224 -27.92 1.17 -8.23
CA ALA A 224 -27.35 1.23 -9.56
C ALA A 224 -27.93 0.15 -10.50
N GLU A 225 -28.06 -1.08 -10.02
CA GLU A 225 -28.68 -2.21 -10.74
C GLU A 225 -30.16 -1.90 -11.07
N SER A 226 -30.93 -1.35 -10.13
CA SER A 226 -32.36 -1.08 -10.32
C SER A 226 -32.65 -0.03 -11.41
N VAL A 227 -31.69 0.85 -11.71
CA VAL A 227 -31.81 1.89 -12.73
C VAL A 227 -30.87 1.66 -13.92
N THR A 228 -30.17 0.54 -13.94
CA THR A 228 -29.16 0.19 -14.95
C THR A 228 -28.13 1.32 -15.16
N ALA A 229 -27.61 1.87 -14.05
CA ALA A 229 -26.74 3.04 -14.04
C ALA A 229 -25.44 2.78 -14.80
N THR A 230 -25.13 3.61 -15.80
CA THR A 230 -23.92 3.55 -16.62
C THR A 230 -23.09 4.82 -16.50
N GLY A 231 -21.76 4.66 -16.56
CA GLY A 231 -20.82 5.78 -16.49
C GLY A 231 -20.81 6.53 -15.16
N MET A 232 -19.95 7.52 -15.06
CA MET A 232 -19.68 8.26 -13.82
C MET A 232 -20.91 9.01 -13.26
N LYS A 233 -21.70 9.64 -14.11
CA LYS A 233 -22.80 10.53 -13.67
C LYS A 233 -23.87 9.74 -12.93
N GLU A 234 -24.34 8.63 -13.50
CA GLU A 234 -25.43 7.84 -12.94
C GLU A 234 -24.98 7.05 -11.71
N ASN A 235 -23.80 6.44 -11.74
CA ASN A 235 -23.23 5.75 -10.59
C ASN A 235 -22.95 6.69 -9.41
N LYS A 236 -22.57 7.96 -9.68
CA LYS A 236 -22.45 8.98 -8.64
C LYS A 236 -23.81 9.34 -8.00
N VAL A 237 -24.87 9.37 -8.80
CA VAL A 237 -26.24 9.58 -8.29
C VAL A 237 -26.68 8.39 -7.43
N ALA A 238 -26.42 7.16 -7.86
CA ALA A 238 -26.73 5.97 -7.09
C ALA A 238 -26.03 6.00 -5.72
N GLY A 239 -24.71 6.31 -5.68
CA GLY A 239 -23.96 6.47 -4.44
C GLY A 239 -24.51 7.53 -3.49
N LYS A 240 -24.96 8.68 -4.01
CA LYS A 240 -25.55 9.75 -3.20
C LYS A 240 -26.93 9.40 -2.61
N LYS A 241 -27.71 8.57 -3.28
CA LYS A 241 -29.04 8.15 -2.78
C LYS A 241 -28.96 7.32 -1.50
N VAL A 242 -27.83 6.70 -1.22
CA VAL A 242 -27.59 5.90 -0.02
C VAL A 242 -27.69 6.74 1.27
N ALA A 243 -27.35 8.02 1.23
CA ALA A 243 -27.46 8.93 2.38
C ALA A 243 -28.85 8.96 3.00
N GLY A 244 -29.90 8.94 2.17
CA GLY A 244 -31.30 8.94 2.62
C GLY A 244 -31.67 7.69 3.42
N LEU A 245 -31.02 6.56 3.13
CA LEU A 245 -31.26 5.29 3.81
C LEU A 245 -30.46 5.17 5.12
N LEU A 246 -29.23 5.68 5.16
CA LEU A 246 -28.31 5.47 6.28
C LEU A 246 -28.36 6.59 7.32
N LYS A 247 -28.61 7.85 6.94
CA LYS A 247 -28.66 9.00 7.88
C LYS A 247 -29.80 8.90 8.90
N LYS A 248 -30.85 8.17 8.62
CA LYS A 248 -31.93 7.89 9.59
C LYS A 248 -31.50 6.94 10.73
N HIS A 249 -30.40 6.24 10.57
CA HIS A 249 -29.88 5.24 11.50
C HIS A 249 -28.43 5.47 11.94
N ALA A 250 -27.80 6.54 11.45
CA ALA A 250 -26.43 6.87 11.82
C ALA A 250 -26.38 7.38 13.26
N TRP A 251 -25.80 6.59 14.12
CA TRP A 251 -25.49 6.92 15.50
C TRP A 251 -24.40 8.01 15.52
N ASN A 252 -24.53 8.94 16.49
CA ASN A 252 -23.49 9.90 16.86
C ASN A 252 -22.25 9.14 17.36
N TRP A 253 -21.28 8.94 16.48
CA TRP A 253 -20.00 8.28 16.82
C TRP A 253 -18.80 9.27 16.73
N LYS A 254 -19.11 10.58 16.97
CA LYS A 254 -18.10 11.64 17.20
C LYS A 254 -17.63 11.64 18.65
#